data_cc51a1ac99a45c40da9a81093b208fe9
#
_entry.id   cc51a1ac99a45c40da9a81093b208fe9
#
_cell.length_a   1.000
_cell.length_b   1.000
_cell.length_c   1.000
_cell.angle_alpha   90.00
_cell.angle_beta   90.00
_cell.angle_gamma   90.00
#
_symmetry.space_group_name_H-M   'P 1'
#
loop_
_entity.id
_entity.type
_entity.pdbx_description
1 polymer ?
#
loop_
_entity_poly.entity_id
_entity_poly.type
_entity_poly.pdbx_seq_one_letter_code
_entity_poly.pdbx_strand_id
1 'polypeptide(L)'
;SRMEQFVLEEMEQEHHRSVDIISDGHPLSIDIGGKIDRMDTVRMPDETTGQEVETLRIVDYKTGGTPEKAVSMEQLVQPAEHRPSYIFQIFLYAWVMTGEQKRPVSPALFFVHKSNAEDYDPTIVFNRERVTDFSRFKEDFQKMLQGVLEELFNPEIPFRQTSVPKICAYCDYKLLCGR
;
A
#
# COMPACT_ATOMS: atom_id res chain seq x y z
N SER A 1 5.50 2.55 -29.54
CA SER A 1 5.28 2.22 -28.12
C SER A 1 5.91 0.85 -27.86
N ARG A 2 6.90 0.79 -26.97
CA ARG A 2 7.36 -0.51 -26.46
C ARG A 2 6.22 -1.05 -25.60
N MET A 3 5.53 -2.08 -26.09
CA MET A 3 4.68 -2.87 -25.19
C MET A 3 5.60 -3.50 -24.15
N GLU A 4 5.39 -3.10 -22.89
CA GLU A 4 6.09 -3.69 -21.76
C GLU A 4 5.73 -5.18 -21.72
N GLN A 5 6.74 -6.04 -21.87
CA GLN A 5 6.53 -7.48 -21.79
C GLN A 5 6.42 -7.86 -20.32
N PHE A 6 5.32 -8.50 -19.95
CA PHE A 6 5.13 -9.04 -18.60
C PHE A 6 4.67 -10.51 -18.68
N VAL A 7 4.94 -11.25 -17.63
CA VAL A 7 4.42 -12.61 -17.46
C VAL A 7 3.41 -12.57 -16.32
N LEU A 8 2.14 -12.83 -16.64
CA LEU A 8 1.08 -12.91 -15.64
C LEU A 8 1.35 -14.11 -14.72
N GLU A 9 1.33 -13.89 -13.40
CA GLU A 9 1.50 -14.95 -12.39
C GLU A 9 0.17 -15.29 -11.71
N GLU A 10 -0.50 -14.27 -11.15
CA GLU A 10 -1.74 -14.49 -10.40
C GLU A 10 -2.74 -13.36 -10.64
N MET A 11 -4.02 -13.67 -10.48
CA MET A 11 -5.12 -12.72 -10.49
C MET A 11 -6.10 -13.03 -9.37
N GLU A 12 -6.57 -11.97 -8.71
CA GLU A 12 -7.66 -12.05 -7.73
C GLU A 12 -7.38 -13.05 -6.57
N GLN A 13 -6.12 -13.17 -6.13
CA GLN A 13 -5.71 -14.08 -5.06
C GLN A 13 -5.55 -13.37 -3.72
N GLU A 14 -5.88 -14.07 -2.65
CA GLU A 14 -5.70 -13.57 -1.29
C GLU A 14 -4.33 -13.92 -0.75
N HIS A 15 -3.66 -12.91 -0.21
CA HIS A 15 -2.37 -13.03 0.45
C HIS A 15 -2.40 -12.35 1.81
N HIS A 16 -1.82 -13.01 2.82
CA HIS A 16 -1.81 -12.51 4.19
C HIS A 16 -0.44 -12.71 4.82
N ARG A 17 -0.13 -11.85 5.78
CA ARG A 17 1.08 -11.92 6.60
C ARG A 17 0.75 -11.54 8.03
N SER A 18 1.26 -12.32 8.99
CA SER A 18 1.06 -12.06 10.41
C SER A 18 1.98 -10.94 10.91
N VAL A 19 1.45 -10.11 11.80
CA VAL A 19 2.16 -9.09 12.57
C VAL A 19 1.97 -9.40 14.05
N ASP A 20 3.07 -9.55 14.77
CA ASP A 20 3.02 -9.73 16.21
C ASP A 20 3.15 -8.39 16.92
N ILE A 21 2.23 -8.12 17.84
CA ILE A 21 2.23 -6.95 18.71
C ILE A 21 2.08 -7.35 20.16
N ILE A 22 2.33 -6.42 21.06
CA ILE A 22 2.01 -6.57 22.49
C ILE A 22 0.81 -5.69 22.80
N SER A 23 -0.28 -6.29 23.27
CA SER A 23 -1.47 -5.58 23.75
C SER A 23 -1.74 -5.96 25.19
N ASP A 24 -1.81 -4.98 26.08
CA ASP A 24 -2.00 -5.16 27.53
C ASP A 24 -1.03 -6.21 28.14
N GLY A 25 0.24 -6.17 27.73
CA GLY A 25 1.27 -7.09 28.21
C GLY A 25 1.19 -8.52 27.62
N HIS A 26 0.23 -8.79 26.74
CA HIS A 26 0.03 -10.09 26.10
C HIS A 26 0.42 -10.06 24.61
N PRO A 27 1.09 -11.11 24.10
CA PRO A 27 1.37 -11.21 22.67
C PRO A 27 0.07 -11.45 21.89
N LEU A 28 -0.10 -10.71 20.81
CA LEU A 28 -1.22 -10.84 19.88
C LEU A 28 -0.67 -10.91 18.46
N SER A 29 -1.06 -11.94 17.72
CA SER A 29 -0.71 -12.09 16.30
C SER A 29 -1.92 -11.73 15.44
N ILE A 30 -1.72 -10.83 14.50
CA ILE A 30 -2.78 -10.28 13.64
C ILE A 30 -2.43 -10.58 12.19
N ASP A 31 -3.33 -11.28 11.50
CA ASP A 31 -3.18 -11.53 10.07
C ASP A 31 -3.68 -10.33 9.27
N ILE A 32 -2.79 -9.79 8.44
CA ILE A 32 -3.07 -8.63 7.61
C ILE A 32 -2.80 -8.97 6.16
N GLY A 33 -3.70 -8.56 5.30
CA GLY A 33 -3.59 -8.79 3.88
C GLY A 33 -4.87 -8.46 3.16
N GLY A 34 -5.10 -9.16 2.07
CA GLY A 34 -6.30 -9.05 1.27
C GLY A 34 -6.09 -9.58 -0.14
N LYS A 35 -7.10 -9.35 -0.96
CA LYS A 35 -7.15 -9.81 -2.33
C LYS A 35 -6.35 -8.86 -3.23
N ILE A 36 -5.32 -9.40 -3.86
CA ILE A 36 -4.49 -8.67 -4.83
C ILE A 36 -5.10 -8.86 -6.22
N ASP A 37 -5.36 -7.76 -6.93
CA ASP A 37 -6.02 -7.81 -8.23
C ASP A 37 -5.18 -8.54 -9.28
N ARG A 38 -3.87 -8.21 -9.35
CA ARG A 38 -2.96 -8.86 -10.31
C ARG A 38 -1.51 -8.84 -9.81
N MET A 39 -0.82 -9.93 -10.04
CA MET A 39 0.63 -10.04 -9.93
C MET A 39 1.25 -10.50 -11.24
N ASP A 40 2.31 -9.85 -11.66
CA ASP A 40 3.06 -10.21 -12.86
C ASP A 40 4.58 -10.03 -12.67
N THR A 41 5.35 -10.77 -13.47
CA THR A 41 6.79 -10.55 -13.58
C THR A 41 7.08 -9.59 -14.71
N VAL A 42 7.84 -8.56 -14.40
CA VAL A 42 8.39 -7.59 -15.35
C VAL A 42 9.90 -7.48 -15.21
N ARG A 43 10.57 -6.96 -16.23
CA ARG A 43 11.97 -6.56 -16.14
C ARG A 43 12.06 -5.08 -15.85
N MET A 44 12.70 -4.75 -14.74
CA MET A 44 12.91 -3.37 -14.30
C MET A 44 14.39 -3.13 -14.01
N PRO A 45 14.89 -1.90 -14.20
CA PRO A 45 16.25 -1.59 -13.82
C PRO A 45 16.40 -1.64 -12.30
N ASP A 46 17.39 -2.40 -11.83
CA ASP A 46 17.84 -2.36 -10.45
C ASP A 46 18.43 -0.98 -10.16
N GLU A 47 18.00 -0.35 -9.08
CA GLU A 47 18.34 1.03 -8.75
C GLU A 47 19.83 1.22 -8.42
N THR A 48 20.52 0.16 -8.00
CA THR A 48 21.93 0.21 -7.61
C THR A 48 22.85 -0.06 -8.78
N THR A 49 22.52 -1.07 -9.59
CA THR A 49 23.40 -1.55 -10.66
C THR A 49 23.00 -1.04 -12.04
N GLY A 50 21.75 -0.58 -12.20
CA GLY A 50 21.16 -0.22 -13.49
C GLY A 50 20.88 -1.42 -14.42
N GLN A 51 21.16 -2.65 -13.98
CA GLN A 51 20.88 -3.85 -14.75
C GLN A 51 19.40 -4.23 -14.65
N GLU A 52 18.84 -4.77 -15.71
CA GLU A 52 17.47 -5.27 -15.68
C GLU A 52 17.37 -6.56 -14.84
N VAL A 53 16.51 -6.53 -13.84
CA VAL A 53 16.21 -7.66 -12.95
C VAL A 53 14.75 -8.07 -13.05
N GLU A 54 14.48 -9.34 -12.86
CA GLU A 54 13.11 -9.84 -12.74
C GLU A 54 12.49 -9.36 -11.44
N THR A 55 11.41 -8.59 -11.57
CA THR A 55 10.70 -7.93 -10.47
C THR A 55 9.27 -8.41 -10.43
N LEU A 56 8.77 -8.79 -9.25
CA LEU A 56 7.35 -9.02 -9.03
C LEU A 56 6.63 -7.67 -8.98
N ARG A 57 5.77 -7.40 -9.97
CA ARG A 57 4.91 -6.22 -9.94
C ARG A 57 3.54 -6.58 -9.37
N ILE A 58 3.11 -5.83 -8.37
CA ILE A 58 1.79 -5.93 -7.77
C ILE A 58 0.96 -4.78 -8.32
N VAL A 59 -0.15 -5.11 -8.98
CA VAL A 59 -1.02 -4.13 -9.64
C VAL A 59 -2.39 -4.12 -8.96
N ASP A 60 -2.83 -2.94 -8.57
CA ASP A 60 -4.19 -2.69 -8.11
C ASP A 60 -4.89 -1.76 -9.12
N TYR A 61 -6.08 -2.17 -9.57
CA TYR A 61 -6.85 -1.43 -10.58
C TYR A 61 -7.76 -0.40 -9.95
N LYS A 62 -7.67 0.83 -10.45
CA LYS A 62 -8.53 1.93 -10.03
C LYS A 62 -9.41 2.40 -11.20
N THR A 63 -10.73 2.20 -11.06
CA THR A 63 -11.72 2.65 -12.05
C THR A 63 -12.08 4.13 -11.89
N GLY A 64 -11.78 4.71 -10.72
CA GLY A 64 -12.00 6.12 -10.41
C GLY A 64 -10.85 6.73 -9.63
N GLY A 65 -11.03 7.98 -9.18
CA GLY A 65 -10.02 8.72 -8.42
C GLY A 65 -8.89 9.28 -9.29
N THR A 66 -7.85 9.75 -8.63
CA THR A 66 -6.65 10.30 -9.28
C THR A 66 -5.40 9.73 -8.61
N PRO A 67 -4.26 9.66 -9.32
CA PRO A 67 -3.00 9.28 -8.72
C PRO A 67 -2.68 10.12 -7.49
N GLU A 68 -2.42 9.42 -6.39
CA GLU A 68 -2.05 10.03 -5.12
C GLU A 68 -0.55 10.29 -5.06
N LYS A 69 -0.16 11.17 -4.14
CA LYS A 69 1.24 11.45 -3.83
C LYS A 69 1.43 11.39 -2.32
N ALA A 70 2.52 10.81 -1.88
CA ALA A 70 2.95 10.81 -0.49
C ALA A 70 4.46 11.02 -0.43
N VAL A 71 4.93 11.68 0.62
CA VAL A 71 6.36 11.94 0.84
C VAL A 71 6.86 11.33 2.14
N SER A 72 5.98 10.85 3.00
CA SER A 72 6.35 10.16 4.24
C SER A 72 5.35 9.07 4.63
N MET A 73 5.78 8.14 5.47
CA MET A 73 4.93 7.05 5.98
C MET A 73 3.79 7.57 6.87
N GLU A 74 4.02 8.64 7.61
CA GLU A 74 3.01 9.25 8.49
C GLU A 74 1.81 9.74 7.70
N GLN A 75 2.01 10.28 6.48
CA GLN A 75 0.91 10.73 5.62
C GLN A 75 -0.05 9.61 5.23
N LEU A 76 0.42 8.35 5.23
CA LEU A 76 -0.41 7.20 4.87
C LEU A 76 -1.47 6.88 5.94
N VAL A 77 -1.23 7.27 7.19
CA VAL A 77 -2.08 6.90 8.34
C VAL A 77 -2.69 8.08 9.09
N GLN A 78 -2.09 9.27 9.01
CA GLN A 78 -2.64 10.46 9.68
C GLN A 78 -4.00 10.86 9.10
N PRO A 79 -4.97 11.21 9.94
CA PRO A 79 -6.25 11.72 9.48
C PRO A 79 -6.08 12.99 8.64
N ALA A 80 -6.47 12.92 7.37
CA ALA A 80 -6.45 14.05 6.44
C ALA A 80 -7.60 13.92 5.43
N GLU A 81 -8.08 15.04 4.90
CA GLU A 81 -9.14 15.05 3.88
C GLU A 81 -8.78 14.21 2.64
N HIS A 82 -7.51 14.29 2.24
CA HIS A 82 -6.96 13.57 1.10
C HIS A 82 -5.81 12.68 1.55
N ARG A 83 -6.12 11.75 2.48
CA ARG A 83 -5.14 10.74 2.88
C ARG A 83 -4.83 9.83 1.70
N PRO A 84 -3.56 9.54 1.38
CA PRO A 84 -3.18 8.68 0.26
C PRO A 84 -3.47 7.21 0.56
N SER A 85 -4.75 6.85 0.54
CA SER A 85 -5.26 5.53 0.90
C SER A 85 -4.91 4.46 -0.14
N TYR A 86 -4.80 4.82 -1.41
CA TYR A 86 -4.40 3.90 -2.46
C TYR A 86 -2.92 3.51 -2.33
N ILE A 87 -2.06 4.49 -1.97
CA ILE A 87 -0.65 4.21 -1.71
C ILE A 87 -0.52 3.32 -0.47
N PHE A 88 -1.28 3.59 0.61
CA PHE A 88 -1.29 2.73 1.78
C PHE A 88 -1.67 1.29 1.40
N GLN A 89 -2.75 1.09 0.65
CA GLN A 89 -3.24 -0.23 0.24
C GLN A 89 -2.21 -0.99 -0.57
N ILE A 90 -1.62 -0.37 -1.61
CA ILE A 90 -0.67 -1.07 -2.46
C ILE A 90 0.68 -1.32 -1.75
N PHE A 91 1.07 -0.47 -0.81
CA PHE A 91 2.23 -0.69 0.05
C PHE A 91 1.99 -1.84 1.02
N LEU A 92 0.76 -1.99 1.53
CA LEU A 92 0.39 -3.14 2.35
C LEU A 92 0.56 -4.45 1.58
N TYR A 93 0.06 -4.52 0.35
CA TYR A 93 0.22 -5.68 -0.51
C TYR A 93 1.70 -5.97 -0.83
N ALA A 94 2.47 -4.93 -1.15
CA ALA A 94 3.90 -5.07 -1.38
C ALA A 94 4.63 -5.58 -0.12
N TRP A 95 4.26 -5.09 1.06
CA TRP A 95 4.82 -5.55 2.33
C TRP A 95 4.51 -7.03 2.61
N VAL A 96 3.26 -7.46 2.35
CA VAL A 96 2.87 -8.88 2.46
C VAL A 96 3.77 -9.73 1.58
N MET A 97 3.88 -9.37 0.30
CA MET A 97 4.63 -10.16 -0.69
C MET A 97 6.14 -10.16 -0.47
N THR A 98 6.75 -9.09 0.07
CA THR A 98 8.18 -9.09 0.42
C THR A 98 8.55 -10.08 1.52
N GLY A 99 7.59 -10.63 2.24
CA GLY A 99 7.81 -11.75 3.18
C GLY A 99 8.04 -13.09 2.48
N GLU A 100 7.46 -13.25 1.31
CA GLU A 100 7.43 -14.52 0.56
C GLU A 100 8.44 -14.54 -0.61
N GLN A 101 8.79 -13.38 -1.17
CA GLN A 101 9.60 -13.25 -2.37
C GLN A 101 11.07 -12.90 -2.05
N LYS A 102 11.97 -13.46 -2.86
CA LYS A 102 13.42 -13.12 -2.83
C LYS A 102 13.82 -12.07 -3.86
N ARG A 103 12.96 -11.82 -4.86
CA ARG A 103 13.16 -10.83 -5.91
C ARG A 103 12.56 -9.49 -5.50
N PRO A 104 12.94 -8.38 -6.14
CA PRO A 104 12.32 -7.08 -5.91
C PRO A 104 10.81 -7.13 -6.08
N VAL A 105 10.07 -6.32 -5.30
CA VAL A 105 8.62 -6.17 -5.39
C VAL A 105 8.28 -4.73 -5.73
N SER A 106 7.63 -4.51 -6.86
CA SER A 106 7.23 -3.18 -7.34
C SER A 106 5.72 -2.97 -7.20
N PRO A 107 5.27 -2.04 -6.35
CA PRO A 107 3.86 -1.68 -6.25
C PRO A 107 3.43 -0.79 -7.42
N ALA A 108 2.24 -1.03 -7.97
CA ALA A 108 1.70 -0.27 -9.08
C ALA A 108 0.20 0.01 -8.93
N LEU A 109 -0.23 1.22 -9.23
CA LEU A 109 -1.64 1.62 -9.29
C LEU A 109 -2.05 1.88 -10.74
N PHE A 110 -2.93 1.03 -11.26
CA PHE A 110 -3.38 1.13 -12.64
C PHE A 110 -4.71 1.86 -12.74
N PHE A 111 -4.66 3.14 -13.12
CA PHE A 111 -5.86 3.94 -13.34
C PHE A 111 -6.40 3.70 -14.76
N VAL A 112 -7.50 2.94 -14.87
CA VAL A 112 -8.08 2.50 -16.15
C VAL A 112 -8.36 3.67 -17.10
N HIS A 113 -8.88 4.78 -16.58
CA HIS A 113 -9.19 5.96 -17.40
C HIS A 113 -7.96 6.72 -17.93
N LYS A 114 -6.76 6.39 -17.43
CA LYS A 114 -5.48 6.99 -17.87
C LYS A 114 -4.65 6.05 -18.75
N SER A 115 -5.04 4.80 -18.88
CA SER A 115 -4.27 3.76 -19.56
C SER A 115 -4.02 4.02 -21.06
N ASN A 116 -4.81 4.90 -21.68
CA ASN A 116 -4.65 5.27 -23.10
C ASN A 116 -3.58 6.35 -23.35
N ALA A 117 -2.98 6.93 -22.30
CA ALA A 117 -1.89 7.89 -22.48
C ALA A 117 -0.61 7.15 -22.91
N GLU A 118 0.09 7.66 -23.92
CA GLU A 118 1.29 7.00 -24.49
C GLU A 118 2.40 6.78 -23.45
N ASP A 119 2.53 7.71 -22.48
CA ASP A 119 3.55 7.68 -21.42
C ASP A 119 2.99 7.26 -20.05
N TYR A 120 1.86 6.53 -20.03
CA TYR A 120 1.26 6.11 -18.77
C TYR A 120 2.12 5.07 -18.07
N ASP A 121 2.55 5.40 -16.85
CA ASP A 121 3.32 4.54 -15.98
C ASP A 121 2.55 4.31 -14.66
N PRO A 122 2.17 3.07 -14.35
CA PRO A 122 1.44 2.74 -13.13
C PRO A 122 2.33 2.67 -11.87
N THR A 123 3.65 2.77 -12.02
CA THR A 123 4.58 2.68 -10.89
C THR A 123 4.33 3.80 -9.88
N ILE A 124 4.30 3.46 -8.61
CA ILE A 124 4.11 4.43 -7.52
C ILE A 124 5.28 5.41 -7.44
N VAL A 125 4.94 6.67 -7.20
CA VAL A 125 5.91 7.70 -6.82
C VAL A 125 5.72 8.03 -5.34
N PHE A 126 6.73 7.72 -4.53
CA PHE A 126 6.78 8.01 -3.10
C PHE A 126 8.03 8.82 -2.79
N ASN A 127 7.90 9.87 -1.97
CA ASN A 127 8.99 10.80 -1.67
C ASN A 127 9.72 11.33 -2.93
N ARG A 128 8.97 11.58 -4.02
CA ARG A 128 9.44 12.06 -5.34
C ARG A 128 10.28 11.03 -6.13
N GLU A 129 10.39 9.79 -5.66
CA GLU A 129 11.10 8.69 -6.32
C GLU A 129 10.13 7.62 -6.78
N ARG A 130 10.46 6.94 -7.88
CA ARG A 130 9.71 5.76 -8.33
C ARG A 130 10.04 4.58 -7.42
N VAL A 131 9.02 3.82 -7.05
CA VAL A 131 9.19 2.64 -6.22
C VAL A 131 9.27 1.40 -7.11
N THR A 132 10.46 1.10 -7.60
CA THR A 132 10.73 -0.11 -8.39
C THR A 132 11.07 -1.32 -7.51
N ASP A 133 11.53 -1.07 -6.28
CA ASP A 133 11.72 -2.08 -5.24
C ASP A 133 11.22 -1.56 -3.88
N PHE A 134 10.16 -2.19 -3.38
CA PHE A 134 9.56 -1.87 -2.08
C PHE A 134 10.46 -2.25 -0.89
N SER A 135 11.46 -3.11 -1.07
CA SER A 135 12.35 -3.53 0.02
C SER A 135 12.99 -2.35 0.76
N ARG A 136 13.22 -1.23 0.07
CA ARG A 136 13.75 0.03 0.63
C ARG A 136 12.83 0.68 1.67
N PHE A 137 11.53 0.43 1.58
CA PHE A 137 10.51 1.02 2.45
C PHE A 137 9.92 0.01 3.44
N LYS A 138 10.31 -1.25 3.31
CA LYS A 138 9.74 -2.38 4.07
C LYS A 138 9.81 -2.17 5.57
N GLU A 139 10.96 -1.77 6.10
CA GLU A 139 11.17 -1.61 7.55
C GLU A 139 10.38 -0.42 8.09
N ASP A 140 10.41 0.72 7.39
CA ASP A 140 9.68 1.93 7.81
C ASP A 140 8.16 1.68 7.74
N PHE A 141 7.69 1.01 6.69
CA PHE A 141 6.28 0.64 6.57
C PHE A 141 5.85 -0.34 7.67
N GLN A 142 6.65 -1.37 7.94
CA GLN A 142 6.36 -2.33 9.00
C GLN A 142 6.30 -1.66 10.37
N LYS A 143 7.23 -0.76 10.67
CA LYS A 143 7.25 0.00 11.93
C LYS A 143 6.03 0.89 12.06
N MET A 144 5.64 1.59 11.00
CA MET A 144 4.43 2.41 10.98
C MET A 144 3.18 1.54 11.19
N LEU A 145 3.07 0.41 10.47
CA LEU A 145 1.94 -0.52 10.57
C LEU A 145 1.82 -1.10 11.99
N GLN A 146 2.94 -1.53 12.57
CA GLN A 146 2.98 -2.03 13.93
C GLN A 146 2.51 -0.97 14.93
N GLY A 147 2.96 0.27 14.81
CA GLY A 147 2.50 1.37 15.67
C GLY A 147 0.99 1.62 15.58
N VAL A 148 0.41 1.55 14.36
CA VAL A 148 -1.04 1.67 14.17
C VAL A 148 -1.80 0.52 14.85
N LEU A 149 -1.29 -0.70 14.74
CA LEU A 149 -1.91 -1.86 15.38
C LEU A 149 -1.79 -1.81 16.89
N GLU A 150 -0.64 -1.44 17.42
CA GLU A 150 -0.43 -1.28 18.85
C GLU A 150 -1.36 -0.21 19.44
N GLU A 151 -1.58 0.91 18.74
CA GLU A 151 -2.55 1.93 19.15
C GLU A 151 -3.99 1.39 19.07
N LEU A 152 -4.36 0.71 17.98
CA LEU A 152 -5.70 0.18 17.75
C LEU A 152 -6.12 -0.85 18.80
N PHE A 153 -5.19 -1.71 19.21
CA PHE A 153 -5.43 -2.78 20.17
C PHE A 153 -5.03 -2.43 21.61
N ASN A 154 -4.69 -1.16 21.87
CA ASN A 154 -4.38 -0.70 23.21
C ASN A 154 -5.68 -0.37 23.98
N PRO A 155 -6.07 -1.12 25.03
CA PRO A 155 -7.30 -0.87 25.78
C PRO A 155 -7.29 0.44 26.56
N GLU A 156 -6.10 1.01 26.84
CA GLU A 156 -5.94 2.28 27.55
C GLU A 156 -6.17 3.50 26.63
N ILE A 157 -6.19 3.31 25.32
CA ILE A 157 -6.40 4.39 24.35
C ILE A 157 -7.85 4.37 23.85
N PRO A 158 -8.71 5.28 24.29
CA PRO A 158 -10.10 5.31 23.83
C PRO A 158 -10.19 5.78 22.37
N PHE A 159 -11.12 5.19 21.60
CA PHE A 159 -11.46 5.69 20.28
C PHE A 159 -11.98 7.13 20.36
N ARG A 160 -11.49 7.97 19.47
CA ARG A 160 -11.84 9.39 19.41
C ARG A 160 -12.39 9.75 18.02
N GLN A 161 -13.26 10.74 17.99
CA GLN A 161 -13.71 11.33 16.73
C GLN A 161 -12.54 11.99 16.01
N THR A 162 -12.50 11.86 14.69
CA THR A 162 -11.49 12.56 13.88
C THR A 162 -11.57 14.08 14.06
N SER A 163 -10.41 14.73 14.07
CA SER A 163 -10.28 16.19 14.06
C SER A 163 -10.56 16.82 12.69
N VAL A 164 -10.77 16.00 11.64
CA VAL A 164 -11.01 16.44 10.27
C VAL A 164 -12.49 16.23 9.90
N PRO A 165 -13.38 17.25 10.07
CA PRO A 165 -14.83 17.10 9.90
C PRO A 165 -15.26 16.64 8.51
N LYS A 166 -14.50 17.00 7.46
CA LYS A 166 -14.80 16.60 6.08
C LYS A 166 -14.78 15.10 5.85
N ILE A 167 -13.98 14.34 6.62
CA ILE A 167 -13.97 12.87 6.57
C ILE A 167 -15.33 12.31 7.00
N CYS A 168 -16.01 13.00 7.95
CA CYS A 168 -17.31 12.58 8.45
C CYS A 168 -18.46 12.75 7.43
N ALA A 169 -18.30 13.58 6.41
CA ALA A 169 -19.36 13.85 5.43
C ALA A 169 -19.84 12.57 4.71
N TYR A 170 -18.92 11.64 4.47
CA TYR A 170 -19.16 10.36 3.77
C TYR A 170 -19.02 9.14 4.68
N CYS A 171 -18.96 9.35 6.00
CA CYS A 171 -18.81 8.27 6.97
C CYS A 171 -20.18 7.64 7.29
N ASP A 172 -20.29 6.33 7.18
CA ASP A 172 -21.53 5.58 7.49
C ASP A 172 -21.92 5.70 8.98
N TYR A 173 -20.94 5.97 9.84
CA TYR A 173 -21.13 6.10 11.29
C TYR A 173 -21.31 7.52 11.80
N LYS A 174 -21.47 8.52 10.90
CA LYS A 174 -21.56 9.93 11.29
C LYS A 174 -22.69 10.21 12.29
N LEU A 175 -23.83 9.52 12.15
CA LEU A 175 -24.96 9.69 13.06
C LEU A 175 -24.66 9.20 14.48
N LEU A 176 -23.93 8.09 14.60
CA LEU A 176 -23.48 7.57 15.91
C LEU A 176 -22.49 8.53 16.58
N CYS A 177 -21.72 9.25 15.80
CA CYS A 177 -20.79 10.25 16.28
C CYS A 177 -21.42 11.63 16.56
N GLY A 178 -22.70 11.82 16.26
CA GLY A 178 -23.36 13.14 16.37
C GLY A 178 -22.86 14.19 15.36
N ARG A 179 -22.44 13.74 14.17
CA ARG A 179 -21.87 14.59 13.10
C ARG A 179 -22.76 14.63 11.87
#